data_8f919e3ff9e5ffc4f43a7fc7bab06038
#
_entry.id   8f919e3ff9e5ffc4f43a7fc7bab06038
#
_cell.length_a   1.000
_cell.length_b   1.000
_cell.length_c   1.000
_cell.angle_alpha   90.00
_cell.angle_beta   90.00
_cell.angle_gamma   90.00
#
_symmetry.space_group_name_H-M   'P 1'
#
loop_
_entity.id
_entity.type
_entity.pdbx_description
1 polymer ?
#
loop_
_entity_poly.entity_id
_entity_poly.type
_entity_poly.pdbx_seq_one_letter_code
_entity_poly.pdbx_strand_id
1 'polypeptide(L)'
;MYRANLQLGVTTLNTTTLNRFQRLACELHPGHSEGWGLYAERLMDELGYLADPAHRLGMLAGGQQLRAARIVLDIGLHLQLPIPAGTGFHEGQRWTPDLGRAFLTRYCGLAPAFAGFEIDRYLGRPGQALAYKLGERVWLEAREEARRRDGAAFDLKQFHRRALDLGPMGLDLLRAELARTG
;
A
#
# COMPACT_ATOMS: atom_id res chain seq x y z
N MET A 1 -6.84 -7.05 -4.00
CA MET A 1 -6.78 -6.19 -2.81
C MET A 1 -7.61 -6.70 -1.63
N TYR A 2 -8.92 -6.87 -1.78
CA TYR A 2 -9.78 -7.40 -0.72
C TYR A 2 -9.28 -8.73 -0.14
N ARG A 3 -8.76 -9.63 -0.98
CA ARG A 3 -8.25 -10.95 -0.55
C ARG A 3 -6.95 -10.87 0.25
N ALA A 4 -6.04 -9.96 -0.10
CA ALA A 4 -4.77 -9.83 0.62
C ALA A 4 -4.95 -9.23 2.02
N ASN A 5 -5.81 -8.21 2.15
CA ASN A 5 -6.16 -7.64 3.46
C ASN A 5 -6.97 -8.64 4.31
N LEU A 6 -7.88 -9.40 3.69
CA LEU A 6 -8.58 -10.47 4.36
C LEU A 6 -7.61 -11.56 4.86
N GLN A 7 -6.62 -11.90 4.05
CA GLN A 7 -5.61 -12.89 4.38
C GLN A 7 -4.71 -12.42 5.53
N LEU A 8 -4.31 -11.14 5.56
CA LEU A 8 -3.60 -10.57 6.71
C LEU A 8 -4.47 -10.62 7.97
N GLY A 9 -5.72 -10.19 7.88
CA GLY A 9 -6.68 -10.26 9.00
C GLY A 9 -6.86 -11.69 9.50
N VAL A 10 -7.07 -12.65 8.62
CA VAL A 10 -7.20 -14.07 8.97
C VAL A 10 -5.92 -14.61 9.59
N THR A 11 -4.76 -14.31 9.02
CA THR A 11 -3.46 -14.75 9.56
C THR A 11 -3.24 -14.16 10.94
N THR A 12 -3.46 -12.86 11.11
CA THR A 12 -3.30 -12.15 12.39
C THR A 12 -4.27 -12.65 13.46
N LEU A 13 -5.52 -12.94 13.08
CA LEU A 13 -6.54 -13.47 14.01
C LEU A 13 -6.27 -14.92 14.43
N ASN A 14 -5.65 -15.71 13.56
CA ASN A 14 -5.43 -17.15 13.81
C ASN A 14 -4.06 -17.46 14.38
N THR A 15 -3.13 -16.50 14.45
CA THR A 15 -1.83 -16.75 15.05
C THR A 15 -1.95 -16.90 16.57
N THR A 16 -1.30 -17.92 17.11
CA THR A 16 -1.23 -18.17 18.55
C THR A 16 -0.13 -17.38 19.24
N THR A 17 0.79 -16.80 18.48
CA THR A 17 1.93 -16.02 18.99
C THR A 17 1.54 -14.60 19.38
N LEU A 18 0.45 -14.07 18.82
CA LEU A 18 -0.02 -12.70 19.07
C LEU A 18 -1.13 -12.68 20.11
N ASN A 19 -1.06 -11.72 21.03
CA ASN A 19 -2.14 -11.48 21.97
C ASN A 19 -3.37 -10.82 21.31
N ARG A 20 -4.49 -10.72 22.03
CA ARG A 20 -5.74 -10.17 21.50
C ARG A 20 -5.59 -8.73 20.97
N PHE A 21 -4.84 -7.88 21.66
CA PHE A 21 -4.65 -6.48 21.24
C PHE A 21 -3.81 -6.39 19.98
N GLN A 22 -2.74 -7.15 19.89
CA GLN A 22 -1.91 -7.21 18.69
C GLN A 22 -2.71 -7.66 17.47
N ARG A 23 -3.57 -8.68 17.63
CA ARG A 23 -4.42 -9.16 16.53
C ARG A 23 -5.42 -8.11 16.04
N LEU A 24 -5.91 -7.24 16.91
CA LEU A 24 -6.86 -6.18 16.55
C LEU A 24 -6.18 -4.90 16.04
N ALA A 25 -4.86 -4.79 16.14
CA ALA A 25 -4.14 -3.56 15.82
C ALA A 25 -3.98 -3.29 14.31
N CYS A 26 -4.46 -4.16 13.41
CA CYS A 26 -4.41 -3.95 11.95
C CYS A 26 -5.02 -2.61 11.52
N GLU A 27 -6.12 -2.20 12.14
CA GLU A 27 -6.79 -0.93 11.86
C GLU A 27 -6.00 0.30 12.33
N LEU A 28 -5.15 0.13 13.36
CA LEU A 28 -4.35 1.21 13.93
C LEU A 28 -3.06 1.47 13.12
N HIS A 29 -2.65 0.53 12.28
CA HIS A 29 -1.42 0.60 11.50
C HIS A 29 -1.68 0.40 10.01
N PRO A 30 -2.36 1.35 9.33
CA PRO A 30 -2.74 1.20 7.93
C PRO A 30 -1.54 1.04 6.99
N GLY A 31 -0.39 1.63 7.29
CA GLY A 31 0.85 1.41 6.53
C GLY A 31 1.28 -0.04 6.51
N HIS A 32 1.13 -0.75 7.63
CA HIS A 32 1.45 -2.19 7.70
C HIS A 32 0.42 -3.02 6.91
N SER A 33 -0.87 -2.90 7.24
CA SER A 33 -1.92 -3.76 6.69
C SER A 33 -2.22 -3.49 5.22
N GLU A 34 -2.36 -2.23 4.83
CA GLU A 34 -2.61 -1.85 3.45
C GLU A 34 -1.35 -2.01 2.59
N GLY A 35 -0.17 -1.76 3.18
CA GLY A 35 1.12 -1.99 2.54
C GLY A 35 1.32 -3.47 2.23
N TRP A 36 1.03 -4.36 3.18
CA TRP A 36 1.02 -5.80 2.94
C TRP A 36 0.07 -6.18 1.81
N GLY A 37 -1.17 -5.64 1.82
CA GLY A 37 -2.14 -5.92 0.77
C GLY A 37 -1.61 -5.61 -0.64
N LEU A 38 -1.03 -4.42 -0.81
CA LEU A 38 -0.49 -4.00 -2.10
C LEU A 38 0.79 -4.75 -2.49
N TYR A 39 1.66 -5.04 -1.52
CA TYR A 39 2.83 -5.89 -1.70
C TYR A 39 2.44 -7.31 -2.13
N ALA A 40 1.42 -7.89 -1.49
CA ALA A 40 0.94 -9.23 -1.81
C ALA A 40 0.34 -9.34 -3.22
N GLU A 41 -0.34 -8.29 -3.70
CA GLU A 41 -0.80 -8.24 -5.10
C GLU A 41 0.38 -8.33 -6.08
N ARG A 42 1.46 -7.59 -5.84
CA ARG A 42 2.68 -7.68 -6.64
C ARG A 42 3.36 -9.04 -6.52
N LEU A 43 3.42 -9.59 -5.30
CA LEU A 43 3.97 -10.92 -5.08
C LEU A 43 3.21 -12.00 -5.86
N MET A 44 1.89 -11.89 -6.00
CA MET A 44 1.11 -12.82 -6.80
C MET A 44 1.49 -12.77 -8.29
N ASP A 45 1.82 -11.60 -8.83
CA ASP A 45 2.36 -11.46 -10.20
C ASP A 45 3.75 -12.11 -10.30
N GLU A 46 4.65 -11.84 -9.37
CA GLU A 46 6.00 -12.44 -9.31
C GLU A 46 5.96 -13.97 -9.23
N LEU A 47 4.96 -14.53 -8.54
CA LEU A 47 4.76 -15.98 -8.40
C LEU A 47 3.97 -16.63 -9.57
N GLY A 48 3.59 -15.84 -10.59
CA GLY A 48 2.93 -16.33 -11.80
C GLY A 48 1.41 -16.52 -11.67
N TYR A 49 0.78 -16.11 -10.56
CA TYR A 49 -0.67 -16.24 -10.38
C TYR A 49 -1.49 -15.24 -11.21
N LEU A 50 -0.85 -14.22 -11.80
CA LEU A 50 -1.47 -13.22 -12.67
C LEU A 50 -0.99 -13.37 -14.13
N ALA A 51 -0.86 -14.62 -14.60
CA ALA A 51 -0.41 -14.93 -15.96
C ALA A 51 -1.41 -14.44 -17.04
N ASP A 52 -2.70 -14.34 -16.70
CA ASP A 52 -3.71 -13.73 -17.58
C ASP A 52 -3.47 -12.21 -17.68
N PRO A 53 -3.26 -11.67 -18.90
CA PRO A 53 -3.04 -10.25 -19.11
C PRO A 53 -4.15 -9.35 -18.55
N ALA A 54 -5.41 -9.80 -18.54
CA ALA A 54 -6.53 -9.04 -18.00
C ALA A 54 -6.45 -8.93 -16.48
N HIS A 55 -6.07 -10.01 -15.79
CA HIS A 55 -5.84 -10.00 -14.35
C HIS A 55 -4.67 -9.10 -13.97
N ARG A 56 -3.58 -9.18 -14.74
CA ARG A 56 -2.39 -8.33 -14.54
C ARG A 56 -2.70 -6.86 -14.79
N LEU A 57 -3.45 -6.55 -15.85
CA LEU A 57 -3.92 -5.18 -16.12
C LEU A 57 -4.79 -4.65 -14.98
N GLY A 58 -5.70 -5.46 -14.44
CA GLY A 58 -6.53 -5.11 -13.28
C GLY A 58 -5.70 -4.79 -12.04
N MET A 59 -4.65 -5.55 -11.76
CA MET A 59 -3.70 -5.28 -10.69
C MET A 59 -2.94 -3.97 -10.91
N LEU A 60 -2.43 -3.74 -12.13
CA LEU A 60 -1.68 -2.53 -12.46
C LEU A 60 -2.55 -1.27 -12.40
N ALA A 61 -3.72 -1.28 -13.03
CA ALA A 61 -4.60 -0.10 -13.11
C ALA A 61 -5.35 0.13 -11.80
N GLY A 62 -6.07 -0.87 -11.29
CA GLY A 62 -6.87 -0.76 -10.08
C GLY A 62 -6.07 -0.82 -8.79
N GLY A 63 -5.01 -1.59 -8.75
CA GLY A 63 -4.10 -1.70 -7.61
C GLY A 63 -3.03 -0.60 -7.63
N GLN A 64 -2.06 -0.73 -8.50
CA GLN A 64 -0.83 0.05 -8.45
C GLN A 64 -1.01 1.53 -8.85
N GLN A 65 -1.67 1.80 -9.98
CA GLN A 65 -1.82 3.16 -10.50
C GLN A 65 -2.70 4.02 -9.59
N LEU A 66 -3.85 3.50 -9.17
CA LEU A 66 -4.73 4.24 -8.26
C LEU A 66 -4.02 4.55 -6.93
N ARG A 67 -3.22 3.61 -6.39
CA ARG A 67 -2.49 3.84 -5.12
C ARG A 67 -1.34 4.83 -5.28
N ALA A 68 -0.71 4.90 -6.45
CA ALA A 68 0.24 5.96 -6.77
C ALA A 68 -0.44 7.34 -6.84
N ALA A 69 -1.58 7.43 -7.53
CA ALA A 69 -2.39 8.65 -7.60
C ALA A 69 -2.80 9.15 -6.20
N ARG A 70 -3.13 8.24 -5.29
CA ARG A 70 -3.52 8.58 -3.90
C ARG A 70 -2.42 9.31 -3.13
N ILE A 71 -1.14 8.97 -3.34
CA ILE A 71 -0.03 9.70 -2.70
C ILE A 71 -0.04 11.16 -3.14
N VAL A 72 -0.13 11.38 -4.46
CA VAL A 72 -0.12 12.73 -5.04
C VAL A 72 -1.28 13.56 -4.50
N LEU A 73 -2.47 12.98 -4.45
CA LEU A 73 -3.68 13.67 -4.04
C LEU A 73 -3.75 13.92 -2.55
N ASP A 74 -3.42 12.92 -1.72
CA ASP A 74 -3.44 13.08 -0.26
C ASP A 74 -2.48 14.18 0.18
N ILE A 75 -1.22 14.12 -0.26
CA ILE A 75 -0.21 15.13 0.05
C ILE A 75 -0.56 16.48 -0.58
N GLY A 76 -0.92 16.46 -1.87
CA GLY A 76 -1.21 17.69 -2.63
C GLY A 76 -2.38 18.49 -2.04
N LEU A 77 -3.48 17.81 -1.70
CA LEU A 77 -4.67 18.44 -1.14
C LEU A 77 -4.45 19.00 0.28
N HIS A 78 -3.85 18.18 1.15
CA HIS A 78 -3.67 18.59 2.55
C HIS A 78 -2.61 19.67 2.73
N LEU A 79 -1.54 19.64 1.94
CA LEU A 79 -0.50 20.66 1.97
C LEU A 79 -0.74 21.81 0.98
N GLN A 80 -1.85 21.75 0.22
CA GLN A 80 -2.19 22.75 -0.80
C GLN A 80 -1.04 23.05 -1.76
N LEU A 81 -0.32 21.99 -2.18
CA LEU A 81 0.85 22.14 -3.03
C LEU A 81 0.45 22.56 -4.45
N PRO A 82 1.34 23.29 -5.16
CA PRO A 82 1.18 23.53 -6.58
C PRO A 82 1.39 22.21 -7.36
N ILE A 83 0.62 22.03 -8.43
CA ILE A 83 0.81 20.93 -9.36
C ILE A 83 2.14 21.16 -10.10
N PRO A 84 3.06 20.16 -10.11
CA PRO A 84 4.37 20.34 -10.70
C PRO A 84 4.33 20.62 -12.21
N ALA A 85 5.34 21.33 -12.70
CA ALA A 85 5.57 21.49 -14.13
C ALA A 85 5.92 20.13 -14.79
N GLY A 86 5.61 19.97 -16.06
CA GLY A 86 5.89 18.76 -16.83
C GLY A 86 4.88 17.61 -16.61
N THR A 87 3.82 17.84 -15.84
CA THR A 87 2.77 16.82 -15.60
C THR A 87 1.71 16.78 -16.71
N GLY A 88 1.57 17.84 -17.51
CA GLY A 88 0.49 18.01 -18.51
C GLY A 88 -0.91 18.11 -17.87
N PHE A 89 -0.98 18.49 -16.60
CA PHE A 89 -2.24 18.60 -15.85
C PHE A 89 -2.22 19.84 -14.95
N HIS A 90 -2.94 20.90 -15.34
CA HIS A 90 -3.17 22.12 -14.53
C HIS A 90 -1.94 22.66 -13.79
N GLU A 91 -0.78 22.66 -14.45
CA GLU A 91 0.51 23.02 -13.89
C GLU A 91 0.51 24.39 -13.21
N GLY A 92 1.12 24.49 -12.05
CA GLY A 92 1.20 25.69 -11.24
C GLY A 92 -0.06 26.01 -10.42
N GLN A 93 -1.20 25.40 -10.74
CA GLN A 93 -2.41 25.55 -9.91
C GLN A 93 -2.24 24.76 -8.60
N ARG A 94 -2.84 25.25 -7.52
CA ARG A 94 -2.88 24.49 -6.26
C ARG A 94 -3.90 23.38 -6.34
N TRP A 95 -3.57 22.25 -5.74
CA TRP A 95 -4.52 21.15 -5.62
C TRP A 95 -5.79 21.59 -4.91
N THR A 96 -6.92 21.30 -5.54
CA THR A 96 -8.28 21.46 -5.02
C THR A 96 -9.05 20.16 -5.12
N PRO A 97 -10.15 19.97 -4.37
CA PRO A 97 -11.01 18.79 -4.52
C PRO A 97 -11.48 18.55 -5.95
N ASP A 98 -11.81 19.62 -6.70
CA ASP A 98 -12.24 19.51 -8.09
C ASP A 98 -11.12 19.02 -9.02
N LEU A 99 -9.91 19.54 -8.86
CA LEU A 99 -8.75 19.07 -9.59
C LEU A 99 -8.41 17.63 -9.22
N GLY A 100 -8.56 17.25 -7.95
CA GLY A 100 -8.40 15.87 -7.51
C GLY A 100 -9.39 14.91 -8.18
N ARG A 101 -10.67 15.28 -8.26
CA ARG A 101 -11.68 14.50 -8.99
C ARG A 101 -11.34 14.36 -10.47
N ALA A 102 -10.99 15.46 -11.12
CA ALA A 102 -10.57 15.45 -12.52
C ALA A 102 -9.34 14.58 -12.78
N PHE A 103 -8.36 14.61 -11.85
CA PHE A 103 -7.16 13.78 -11.91
C PHE A 103 -7.48 12.28 -11.83
N LEU A 104 -8.32 11.87 -10.88
CA LEU A 104 -8.73 10.47 -10.73
C LEU A 104 -9.50 9.97 -11.93
N THR A 105 -10.42 10.79 -12.48
CA THR A 105 -11.18 10.44 -13.69
C THR A 105 -10.24 10.29 -14.89
N ARG A 106 -9.33 11.24 -15.09
CA ARG A 106 -8.43 11.26 -16.25
C ARG A 106 -7.38 10.15 -16.22
N TYR A 107 -6.73 9.95 -15.09
CA TYR A 107 -5.57 9.07 -15.00
C TYR A 107 -5.86 7.69 -14.42
N CYS A 108 -6.92 7.55 -13.63
CA CYS A 108 -7.30 6.27 -13.03
C CYS A 108 -8.59 5.68 -13.63
N GLY A 109 -9.25 6.39 -14.56
CA GLY A 109 -10.47 5.92 -15.20
C GLY A 109 -11.68 5.81 -14.26
N LEU A 110 -11.65 6.49 -13.10
CA LEU A 110 -12.75 6.41 -12.15
C LEU A 110 -13.97 7.17 -12.65
N ALA A 111 -15.16 6.57 -12.50
CA ALA A 111 -16.41 7.26 -12.73
C ALA A 111 -16.52 8.50 -11.83
N PRO A 112 -17.11 9.63 -12.30
CA PRO A 112 -17.13 10.91 -11.55
C PRO A 112 -17.66 10.78 -10.12
N ALA A 113 -18.75 10.03 -9.91
CA ALA A 113 -19.31 9.81 -8.58
C ALA A 113 -18.33 9.08 -7.64
N PHE A 114 -17.59 8.11 -8.17
CA PHE A 114 -16.59 7.36 -7.41
C PHE A 114 -15.35 8.21 -7.12
N ALA A 115 -14.92 9.02 -8.08
CA ALA A 115 -13.85 10.00 -7.87
C ALA A 115 -14.21 11.02 -6.77
N GLY A 116 -15.47 11.48 -6.75
CA GLY A 116 -16.00 12.34 -5.69
C GLY A 116 -15.88 11.70 -4.31
N PHE A 117 -16.42 10.50 -4.16
CA PHE A 117 -16.34 9.74 -2.91
C PHE A 117 -14.89 9.53 -2.43
N GLU A 118 -13.98 9.19 -3.34
CA GLU A 118 -12.56 9.00 -3.00
C GLU A 118 -11.92 10.30 -2.47
N ILE A 119 -12.18 11.44 -3.13
CA ILE A 119 -11.65 12.74 -2.68
C ILE A 119 -12.20 13.12 -1.30
N ASP A 120 -13.50 12.99 -1.08
CA ASP A 120 -14.13 13.28 0.20
C ASP A 120 -13.55 12.39 1.32
N ARG A 121 -13.28 11.13 1.01
CA ARG A 121 -12.64 10.19 1.92
C ARG A 121 -11.19 10.58 2.25
N TYR A 122 -10.41 11.07 1.28
CA TYR A 122 -9.04 11.53 1.54
C TYR A 122 -9.04 12.75 2.45
N LEU A 123 -9.91 13.73 2.17
CA LEU A 123 -10.05 14.94 3.01
C LEU A 123 -10.44 14.61 4.45
N GLY A 124 -11.29 13.60 4.64
CA GLY A 124 -11.74 13.16 5.97
C GLY A 124 -10.75 12.29 6.74
N ARG A 125 -9.71 11.73 6.06
CA ARG A 125 -8.73 10.82 6.68
C ARG A 125 -7.32 11.08 6.15
N PRO A 126 -6.67 12.17 6.56
CA PRO A 126 -5.31 12.51 6.12
C PRO A 126 -4.31 11.36 6.37
N GLY A 127 -3.46 11.10 5.38
CA GLY A 127 -2.41 10.09 5.50
C GLY A 127 -2.86 8.64 5.28
N GLN A 128 -4.16 8.34 5.25
CA GLN A 128 -4.62 6.97 5.01
C GLN A 128 -4.46 6.55 3.54
N ALA A 129 -4.72 7.45 2.60
CA ALA A 129 -4.67 7.12 1.19
C ALA A 129 -3.24 6.81 0.70
N LEU A 130 -2.23 7.45 1.26
CA LEU A 130 -0.82 7.19 0.95
C LEU A 130 -0.24 5.94 1.63
N ALA A 131 -0.89 5.41 2.67
CA ALA A 131 -0.41 4.29 3.48
C ALA A 131 -0.13 3.02 2.65
N TYR A 132 -0.90 2.79 1.60
CA TYR A 132 -0.75 1.66 0.69
C TYR A 132 0.63 1.59 0.04
N LYS A 133 0.99 2.65 -0.67
CA LYS A 133 2.27 2.71 -1.42
C LYS A 133 3.47 2.86 -0.52
N LEU A 134 3.36 3.61 0.57
CA LEU A 134 4.44 3.72 1.53
C LEU A 134 4.68 2.39 2.22
N GLY A 135 3.61 1.69 2.61
CA GLY A 135 3.71 0.37 3.20
C GLY A 135 4.30 -0.66 2.24
N GLU A 136 3.79 -0.73 0.99
CA GLU A 136 4.37 -1.61 -0.04
C GLU A 136 5.87 -1.39 -0.20
N ARG A 137 6.31 -0.12 -0.26
CA ARG A 137 7.71 0.24 -0.38
C ARG A 137 8.55 -0.33 0.78
N VAL A 138 8.08 -0.15 2.02
CA VAL A 138 8.79 -0.68 3.20
C VAL A 138 8.87 -2.21 3.16
N TRP A 139 7.79 -2.90 2.78
CA TRP A 139 7.80 -4.35 2.62
C TRP A 139 8.80 -4.83 1.57
N LEU A 140 8.88 -4.15 0.41
CA LEU A 140 9.84 -4.45 -0.64
C LEU A 140 11.28 -4.20 -0.19
N GLU A 141 11.55 -3.05 0.44
CA GLU A 141 12.88 -2.69 0.96
C GLU A 141 13.33 -3.69 2.01
N ALA A 142 12.48 -4.04 2.98
CA ALA A 142 12.80 -5.02 4.01
C ALA A 142 13.10 -6.42 3.44
N ARG A 143 12.34 -6.85 2.42
CA ARG A 143 12.60 -8.10 1.70
C ARG A 143 13.97 -8.09 1.01
N GLU A 144 14.30 -7.03 0.32
CA GLU A 144 15.57 -6.90 -0.39
C GLU A 144 16.76 -6.76 0.59
N GLU A 145 16.58 -6.09 1.72
CA GLU A 145 17.57 -6.04 2.79
C GLU A 145 17.83 -7.44 3.37
N ALA A 146 16.77 -8.20 3.64
CA ALA A 146 16.89 -9.59 4.10
C ALA A 146 17.59 -10.49 3.06
N ARG A 147 17.22 -10.36 1.78
CA ARG A 147 17.86 -11.11 0.69
C ARG A 147 19.35 -10.82 0.58
N ARG A 148 19.76 -9.54 0.69
CA ARG A 148 21.17 -9.17 0.65
C ARG A 148 21.94 -9.67 1.86
N ARG A 149 21.33 -9.62 3.05
CA ARG A 149 21.93 -10.11 4.29
C ARG A 149 22.14 -11.62 4.30
N ASP A 150 21.11 -12.37 3.91
CA ASP A 150 21.07 -13.82 4.05
C ASP A 150 21.65 -14.53 2.80
N GLY A 151 21.83 -13.81 1.68
CA GLY A 151 22.44 -14.34 0.46
C GLY A 151 21.78 -15.62 -0.02
N ALA A 152 22.56 -16.67 -0.22
CA ALA A 152 22.07 -17.98 -0.67
C ALA A 152 21.15 -18.68 0.35
N ALA A 153 21.16 -18.28 1.61
CA ALA A 153 20.28 -18.83 2.65
C ALA A 153 18.91 -18.13 2.73
N PHE A 154 18.67 -17.09 1.92
CA PHE A 154 17.40 -16.37 1.92
C PHE A 154 16.23 -17.27 1.51
N ASP A 155 15.25 -17.40 2.39
CA ASP A 155 13.99 -18.08 2.14
C ASP A 155 12.82 -17.10 2.22
N LEU A 156 12.15 -16.88 1.08
CA LEU A 156 11.04 -15.93 0.96
C LEU A 156 9.85 -16.30 1.86
N LYS A 157 9.57 -17.61 2.02
CA LYS A 157 8.46 -18.09 2.83
C LYS A 157 8.74 -17.87 4.32
N GLN A 158 9.97 -18.11 4.76
CA GLN A 158 10.37 -17.83 6.14
C GLN A 158 10.38 -16.34 6.44
N PHE A 159 10.85 -15.51 5.49
CA PHE A 159 10.76 -14.05 5.62
C PHE A 159 9.31 -13.59 5.86
N HIS A 160 8.37 -14.03 5.03
CA HIS A 160 6.97 -13.67 5.18
C HIS A 160 6.38 -14.18 6.50
N ARG A 161 6.67 -15.42 6.86
CA ARG A 161 6.18 -16.01 8.11
C ARG A 161 6.65 -15.20 9.32
N ARG A 162 7.96 -14.91 9.38
CA ARG A 162 8.52 -14.07 10.46
C ARG A 162 7.85 -12.71 10.51
N ALA A 163 7.72 -12.04 9.37
CA ALA A 163 7.12 -10.70 9.30
C ALA A 163 5.66 -10.69 9.75
N LEU A 164 4.87 -11.70 9.38
CA LEU A 164 3.47 -11.82 9.79
C LEU A 164 3.31 -12.21 11.25
N ASP A 165 4.20 -13.04 11.79
CA ASP A 165 4.20 -13.45 13.19
C ASP A 165 4.57 -12.31 14.16
N LEU A 166 5.22 -11.23 13.68
CA LEU A 166 5.43 -10.00 14.45
C LEU A 166 4.14 -9.25 14.74
N GLY A 167 3.12 -9.41 13.88
CA GLY A 167 1.86 -8.70 13.97
C GLY A 167 1.91 -7.25 13.49
N PRO A 168 0.76 -6.55 13.51
CA PRO A 168 0.66 -5.19 13.03
C PRO A 168 1.41 -4.19 13.90
N MET A 169 2.19 -3.33 13.26
CA MET A 169 2.97 -2.28 13.92
C MET A 169 3.26 -1.11 12.96
N GLY A 170 3.83 -0.02 13.49
CA GLY A 170 4.32 1.08 12.66
C GLY A 170 5.42 0.62 11.70
N LEU A 171 5.51 1.25 10.53
CA LEU A 171 6.44 0.82 9.47
C LEU A 171 7.91 0.88 9.88
N ASP A 172 8.30 1.89 10.65
CA ASP A 172 9.69 2.02 11.14
C ASP A 172 10.07 0.87 12.08
N LEU A 173 9.14 0.49 12.97
CA LEU A 173 9.34 -0.63 13.87
C LEU A 173 9.37 -1.96 13.10
N LEU A 174 8.48 -2.15 12.13
CA LEU A 174 8.47 -3.32 11.26
C LEU A 174 9.83 -3.49 10.57
N ARG A 175 10.34 -2.40 9.97
CA ARG A 175 11.65 -2.42 9.31
C ARG A 175 12.78 -2.77 10.28
N ALA A 176 12.79 -2.16 11.45
CA ALA A 176 13.78 -2.43 12.48
C ALA A 176 13.77 -3.90 12.95
N GLU A 177 12.57 -4.46 13.21
CA GLU A 177 12.42 -5.86 13.62
C GLU A 177 12.81 -6.86 12.53
N LEU A 178 12.51 -6.55 11.27
CA LEU A 178 12.90 -7.41 10.14
C LEU A 178 14.40 -7.33 9.81
N ALA A 179 15.07 -6.23 10.18
CA ALA A 179 16.52 -6.09 10.04
C ALA A 179 17.30 -6.88 11.11
N ARG A 180 16.68 -7.18 12.25
CA ARG A 180 17.34 -7.97 13.32
C ARG A 180 17.58 -9.40 12.83
N THR A 181 18.80 -9.87 12.96
CA THR A 181 19.12 -11.29 12.79
C THR A 181 18.48 -12.09 13.93
N GLY A 182 17.75 -13.14 13.58
CA GLY A 182 17.23 -14.09 14.56
C GLY A 182 18.34 -14.92 15.17
#